data_3989576a3e1634815922d2d195e66123
#
_entry.id   3989576a3e1634815922d2d195e66123
#
_cell.length_a   1.000
_cell.length_b   1.000
_cell.length_c   1.000
_cell.angle_alpha   90.00
_cell.angle_beta   90.00
_cell.angle_gamma   90.00
#
_symmetry.space_group_name_H-M   'P 1'
#
loop_
_entity.id
_entity.type
_entity.pdbx_description
1 polymer ?
#
loop_
_entity_poly.entity_id
_entity_poly.type
_entity_poly.pdbx_seq_one_letter_code
_entity_poly.pdbx_strand_id
1 'polypeptide(L)'
;QTASGYFFSRPGDSFKAIWDAVAGAYSALFQGSIYNFRVDGFAKGIKPFTETLTFATPLIAAGLGVAVGFRAGLFNIGGRGQMLVAAGAAGYVGFAWPLPFGIHLIVAVVLGMLAGAIWGGIAGLLKARTGAHEVIVTIMLNYVGFYLVSWLLRTPGLLQAPGSSNPKTPAMKETAIFPEL
;
A
#
# COMPACT_ATOMS: atom_id res chain seq x y z
N GLN A 1 13.98 29.85 31.93
CA GLN A 1 15.17 28.99 32.08
C GLN A 1 15.33 28.21 30.77
N THR A 2 16.45 28.35 30.11
CA THR A 2 16.76 27.64 28.86
C THR A 2 17.00 26.15 29.13
N ALA A 3 16.65 25.26 28.19
CA ALA A 3 16.79 23.80 28.31
C ALA A 3 18.21 23.37 28.70
N SER A 4 19.24 24.13 28.25
CA SER A 4 20.64 23.91 28.64
C SER A 4 20.91 24.14 30.13
N GLY A 5 20.27 25.14 30.75
CA GLY A 5 20.44 25.41 32.19
C GLY A 5 19.88 24.30 33.07
N TYR A 6 18.81 23.62 32.62
CA TYR A 6 18.20 22.51 33.35
C TYR A 6 19.08 21.25 33.31
N PHE A 7 19.71 20.99 32.16
CA PHE A 7 20.60 19.83 31.96
C PHE A 7 21.81 19.88 32.93
N PHE A 8 22.43 21.05 33.09
CA PHE A 8 23.60 21.21 33.94
C PHE A 8 23.28 21.29 35.43
N SER A 9 22.07 21.75 35.80
CA SER A 9 21.68 21.89 37.24
C SER A 9 21.18 20.55 37.85
N ARG A 10 20.58 19.67 37.00
CA ARG A 10 20.06 18.37 37.46
C ARG A 10 20.28 17.29 36.39
N PRO A 11 21.52 16.82 36.17
CA PRO A 11 21.85 15.87 35.11
C PRO A 11 21.11 14.54 35.27
N GLY A 12 20.90 14.06 36.54
CA GLY A 12 20.19 12.81 36.81
C GLY A 12 18.73 12.83 36.32
N ASP A 13 18.03 13.96 36.54
CA ASP A 13 16.65 14.11 36.09
C ASP A 13 16.58 14.16 34.56
N SER A 14 17.56 14.78 33.91
CA SER A 14 17.66 14.85 32.43
C SER A 14 17.93 13.48 31.85
N PHE A 15 18.85 12.70 32.42
CA PHE A 15 19.11 11.33 31.96
C PHE A 15 17.90 10.42 32.17
N LYS A 16 17.21 10.55 33.27
CA LYS A 16 15.97 9.81 33.55
C LYS A 16 14.88 10.18 32.51
N ALA A 17 14.68 11.47 32.26
CA ALA A 17 13.70 11.93 31.28
C ALA A 17 14.01 11.40 29.86
N ILE A 18 15.28 11.38 29.46
CA ILE A 18 15.71 10.80 28.18
C ILE A 18 15.42 9.30 28.15
N TRP A 19 15.78 8.58 29.23
CA TRP A 19 15.54 7.14 29.32
C TRP A 19 14.04 6.83 29.25
N ASP A 20 13.22 7.53 30.04
CA ASP A 20 11.77 7.35 30.07
C ASP A 20 11.13 7.66 28.69
N ALA A 21 11.61 8.70 28.00
CA ALA A 21 11.16 9.03 26.64
C ALA A 21 11.52 7.93 25.64
N VAL A 22 12.77 7.44 25.67
CA VAL A 22 13.23 6.37 24.78
C VAL A 22 12.50 5.05 25.08
N ALA A 23 12.46 4.64 26.35
CA ALA A 23 11.77 3.43 26.77
C ALA A 23 10.26 3.51 26.45
N GLY A 24 9.65 4.67 26.68
CA GLY A 24 8.26 4.94 26.33
C GLY A 24 8.00 4.82 24.82
N ALA A 25 8.89 5.36 24.01
CA ALA A 25 8.77 5.27 22.54
C ALA A 25 8.87 3.82 22.04
N TYR A 26 9.88 3.07 22.50
CA TYR A 26 10.02 1.65 22.13
C TYR A 26 8.85 0.80 22.65
N SER A 27 8.39 1.05 23.88
CA SER A 27 7.20 0.40 24.44
C SER A 27 5.95 0.68 23.60
N ALA A 28 5.76 1.92 23.17
CA ALA A 28 4.63 2.31 22.32
C ALA A 28 4.72 1.64 20.94
N LEU A 29 5.91 1.58 20.32
CA LEU A 29 6.13 0.87 19.07
C LEU A 29 5.81 -0.62 19.20
N PHE A 30 6.27 -1.27 20.26
CA PHE A 30 5.99 -2.69 20.51
C PHE A 30 4.50 -2.94 20.72
N GLN A 31 3.86 -2.10 21.54
CA GLN A 31 2.42 -2.21 21.81
C GLN A 31 1.56 -1.92 20.59
N GLY A 32 2.01 -1.03 19.69
CA GLY A 32 1.30 -0.68 18.47
C GLY A 32 1.52 -1.65 17.31
N SER A 33 2.56 -2.49 17.37
CA SER A 33 2.91 -3.38 16.26
C SER A 33 2.80 -4.87 16.56
N ILE A 34 3.00 -5.29 17.81
CA ILE A 34 3.06 -6.71 18.20
C ILE A 34 1.96 -7.04 19.19
N TYR A 35 2.02 -6.48 20.41
CA TYR A 35 1.08 -6.84 21.46
C TYR A 35 0.81 -5.66 22.39
N ASN A 36 -0.48 -5.35 22.59
CA ASN A 36 -0.89 -4.29 23.50
C ASN A 36 -1.21 -4.85 24.88
N PHE A 37 -0.29 -4.61 25.82
CA PHE A 37 -0.44 -5.04 27.24
C PHE A 37 -1.45 -4.20 28.04
N ARG A 38 -1.95 -3.09 27.48
CA ARG A 38 -2.83 -2.15 28.19
C ARG A 38 -4.31 -2.50 28.04
N VAL A 39 -4.63 -3.51 27.23
CA VAL A 39 -6.02 -3.93 27.00
C VAL A 39 -6.26 -5.32 27.57
N ASP A 40 -7.44 -5.52 28.14
CA ASP A 40 -7.83 -6.81 28.70
C ASP A 40 -8.26 -7.78 27.59
N GLY A 41 -7.72 -8.98 27.65
CA GLY A 41 -8.03 -10.09 26.77
C GLY A 41 -7.04 -10.27 25.61
N PHE A 42 -6.68 -11.55 25.37
CA PHE A 42 -5.71 -11.94 24.36
C PHE A 42 -6.08 -11.44 22.95
N ALA A 43 -7.36 -11.56 22.56
CA ALA A 43 -7.83 -11.14 21.24
C ALA A 43 -7.62 -9.63 20.97
N LYS A 44 -7.84 -8.79 21.98
CA LYS A 44 -7.60 -7.35 21.85
C LYS A 44 -6.11 -7.02 21.92
N GLY A 45 -5.35 -7.76 22.73
CA GLY A 45 -3.90 -7.57 22.86
C GLY A 45 -3.13 -7.90 21.60
N ILE A 46 -3.57 -8.92 20.82
CA ILE A 46 -2.90 -9.36 19.59
C ILE A 46 -3.33 -8.59 18.34
N LYS A 47 -4.36 -7.75 18.42
CA LYS A 47 -4.86 -6.96 17.29
C LYS A 47 -3.78 -6.15 16.55
N PRO A 48 -2.84 -5.46 17.23
CA PRO A 48 -1.75 -4.76 16.55
C PRO A 48 -0.90 -5.66 15.66
N PHE A 49 -0.69 -6.92 16.05
CA PHE A 49 0.05 -7.88 15.24
C PHE A 49 -0.70 -8.25 13.96
N THR A 50 -2.00 -8.51 14.05
CA THR A 50 -2.81 -8.80 12.86
C THR A 50 -2.87 -7.61 11.91
N GLU A 51 -2.96 -6.39 12.42
CA GLU A 51 -2.86 -5.17 11.62
C GLU A 51 -1.49 -5.04 10.94
N THR A 52 -0.41 -5.31 11.67
CA THR A 52 0.96 -5.32 11.10
C THR A 52 1.09 -6.34 9.97
N LEU A 53 0.56 -7.55 10.13
CA LEU A 53 0.55 -8.57 9.07
C LEU A 53 -0.27 -8.12 7.86
N THR A 54 -1.40 -7.46 8.08
CA THR A 54 -2.23 -6.91 6.99
C THR A 54 -1.45 -5.90 6.17
N PHE A 55 -0.73 -4.97 6.81
CA PHE A 55 0.12 -4.02 6.11
C PHE A 55 1.39 -4.64 5.52
N ALA A 56 1.93 -5.69 6.12
CA ALA A 56 3.10 -6.40 5.61
C ALA A 56 2.80 -7.20 4.33
N THR A 57 1.59 -7.73 4.19
CA THR A 57 1.19 -8.58 3.06
C THR A 57 1.47 -7.95 1.68
N PRO A 58 0.99 -6.74 1.36
CA PRO A 58 1.28 -6.11 0.08
C PRO A 58 2.76 -5.78 -0.11
N LEU A 59 3.49 -5.46 0.98
CA LEU A 59 4.92 -5.20 0.93
C LEU A 59 5.72 -6.46 0.60
N ILE A 60 5.35 -7.59 1.21
CA ILE A 60 5.96 -8.91 0.92
C ILE A 60 5.69 -9.29 -0.54
N ALA A 61 4.46 -9.16 -1.01
CA ALA A 61 4.11 -9.46 -2.40
C ALA A 61 4.89 -8.57 -3.39
N ALA A 62 5.00 -7.28 -3.11
CA ALA A 62 5.80 -6.35 -3.91
C ALA A 62 7.29 -6.71 -3.89
N GLY A 63 7.84 -7.05 -2.71
CA GLY A 63 9.23 -7.46 -2.54
C GLY A 63 9.55 -8.74 -3.32
N LEU A 64 8.66 -9.73 -3.30
CA LEU A 64 8.79 -10.95 -4.09
C LEU A 64 8.77 -10.65 -5.60
N GLY A 65 7.86 -9.78 -6.05
CA GLY A 65 7.81 -9.34 -7.43
C GLY A 65 9.11 -8.66 -7.90
N VAL A 66 9.68 -7.80 -7.07
CA VAL A 66 10.97 -7.16 -7.31
C VAL A 66 12.10 -8.21 -7.35
N ALA A 67 12.12 -9.16 -6.41
CA ALA A 67 13.12 -10.22 -6.35
C ALA A 67 13.11 -11.11 -7.61
N VAL A 68 11.93 -11.46 -8.13
CA VAL A 68 11.79 -12.18 -9.40
C VAL A 68 12.32 -11.35 -10.56
N GLY A 69 11.99 -10.06 -10.60
CA GLY A 69 12.52 -9.13 -11.61
C GLY A 69 14.06 -9.10 -11.63
N PHE A 70 14.70 -8.97 -10.45
CA PHE A 70 16.15 -8.99 -10.34
C PHE A 70 16.77 -10.30 -10.85
N ARG A 71 16.16 -11.45 -10.54
CA ARG A 71 16.63 -12.75 -11.04
C ARG A 71 16.50 -12.87 -12.56
N ALA A 72 15.52 -12.22 -13.16
CA ALA A 72 15.33 -12.16 -14.61
C ALA A 72 16.23 -11.10 -15.29
N GLY A 73 17.10 -10.40 -14.56
CA GLY A 73 17.95 -9.34 -15.11
C GLY A 73 17.17 -8.05 -15.44
N LEU A 74 15.98 -7.88 -14.85
CA LEU A 74 15.13 -6.70 -15.03
C LEU A 74 15.08 -5.88 -13.75
N PHE A 75 15.60 -4.67 -13.79
CA PHE A 75 15.54 -3.76 -12.64
C PHE A 75 14.24 -2.95 -12.68
N ASN A 76 13.20 -3.48 -12.02
CA ASN A 76 11.87 -2.86 -12.04
C ASN A 76 11.60 -2.02 -10.78
N ILE A 77 11.63 -0.69 -10.93
CA ILE A 77 11.23 0.27 -9.86
C ILE A 77 9.77 0.73 -10.08
N GLY A 78 9.06 0.15 -11.05
CA GLY A 78 7.71 0.53 -11.47
C GLY A 78 6.56 -0.02 -10.62
N GLY A 79 6.85 -0.64 -9.47
CA GLY A 79 5.83 -1.30 -8.64
C GLY A 79 4.67 -0.38 -8.23
N ARG A 80 4.94 0.91 -7.95
CA ARG A 80 3.90 1.87 -7.60
C ARG A 80 2.87 2.06 -8.72
N GLY A 81 3.34 2.24 -9.96
CA GLY A 81 2.47 2.40 -11.12
C GLY A 81 1.66 1.13 -11.40
N GLN A 82 2.30 -0.03 -11.29
CA GLN A 82 1.63 -1.34 -11.43
C GLN A 82 0.52 -1.52 -10.40
N MET A 83 0.77 -1.21 -9.13
CA MET A 83 -0.23 -1.30 -8.05
C MET A 83 -1.40 -0.34 -8.28
N LEU A 84 -1.13 0.90 -8.71
CA LEU A 84 -2.19 1.89 -8.99
C LEU A 84 -3.10 1.43 -10.13
N VAL A 85 -2.53 0.95 -11.23
CA VAL A 85 -3.30 0.47 -12.37
C VAL A 85 -4.06 -0.81 -12.02
N ALA A 86 -3.42 -1.73 -11.28
CA ALA A 86 -4.06 -2.95 -10.79
C ALA A 86 -5.24 -2.63 -9.88
N ALA A 87 -5.06 -1.71 -8.92
CA ALA A 87 -6.13 -1.27 -8.01
C ALA A 87 -7.27 -0.59 -8.76
N GLY A 88 -6.95 0.24 -9.78
CA GLY A 88 -7.97 0.86 -10.64
C GLY A 88 -8.81 -0.16 -11.39
N ALA A 89 -8.18 -1.18 -11.97
CA ALA A 89 -8.87 -2.24 -12.69
C ALA A 89 -9.71 -3.14 -11.77
N ALA A 90 -9.14 -3.58 -10.64
CA ALA A 90 -9.86 -4.37 -9.65
C ALA A 90 -11.06 -3.59 -9.06
N GLY A 91 -10.84 -2.29 -8.76
CA GLY A 91 -11.88 -1.41 -8.28
C GLY A 91 -13.01 -1.24 -9.28
N TYR A 92 -12.69 -1.06 -10.57
CA TYR A 92 -13.71 -0.98 -11.63
C TYR A 92 -14.61 -2.21 -11.64
N VAL A 93 -14.04 -3.40 -11.60
CA VAL A 93 -14.83 -4.64 -11.49
C VAL A 93 -15.68 -4.62 -10.24
N GLY A 94 -15.11 -4.23 -9.10
CA GLY A 94 -15.76 -4.26 -7.80
C GLY A 94 -17.04 -3.39 -7.69
N PHE A 95 -17.12 -2.28 -8.42
CA PHE A 95 -18.35 -1.47 -8.40
C PHE A 95 -19.20 -1.62 -9.67
N ALA A 96 -18.61 -1.89 -10.85
CA ALA A 96 -19.35 -1.87 -12.11
C ALA A 96 -20.10 -3.20 -12.40
N TRP A 97 -19.47 -4.34 -12.08
CA TRP A 97 -20.00 -5.64 -12.46
C TRP A 97 -20.88 -6.28 -11.38
N PRO A 98 -22.09 -6.75 -11.72
CA PRO A 98 -22.95 -7.49 -10.78
C PRO A 98 -22.62 -8.98 -10.85
N LEU A 99 -21.60 -9.42 -10.09
CA LEU A 99 -21.21 -10.83 -10.01
C LEU A 99 -21.59 -11.42 -8.65
N PRO A 100 -21.85 -12.75 -8.56
CA PRO A 100 -22.10 -13.41 -7.30
C PRO A 100 -20.87 -13.39 -6.40
N PHE A 101 -21.11 -13.44 -5.06
CA PHE A 101 -20.04 -13.52 -4.07
C PHE A 101 -19.06 -14.66 -4.36
N GLY A 102 -17.81 -14.46 -4.11
CA GLY A 102 -16.71 -15.40 -4.41
C GLY A 102 -16.18 -15.25 -5.84
N ILE A 103 -17.02 -15.40 -6.86
CA ILE A 103 -16.62 -15.18 -8.26
C ILE A 103 -16.23 -13.72 -8.46
N HIS A 104 -16.95 -12.78 -7.86
CA HIS A 104 -16.68 -11.35 -7.95
C HIS A 104 -15.28 -11.01 -7.43
N LEU A 105 -14.90 -11.53 -6.26
CA LEU A 105 -13.57 -11.34 -5.68
C LEU A 105 -12.47 -11.93 -6.57
N ILE A 106 -12.67 -13.17 -7.05
CA ILE A 106 -11.70 -13.84 -7.92
C ILE A 106 -11.48 -13.03 -9.20
N VAL A 107 -12.56 -12.62 -9.86
CA VAL A 107 -12.48 -11.84 -11.10
C VAL A 107 -11.81 -10.49 -10.87
N ALA A 108 -12.15 -9.78 -9.79
CA ALA A 108 -11.51 -8.52 -9.44
C ALA A 108 -10.01 -8.68 -9.20
N VAL A 109 -9.60 -9.70 -8.46
CA VAL A 109 -8.18 -10.00 -8.20
C VAL A 109 -7.45 -10.37 -9.49
N VAL A 110 -8.00 -11.27 -10.31
CA VAL A 110 -7.38 -11.72 -11.57
C VAL A 110 -7.22 -10.56 -12.54
N LEU A 111 -8.26 -9.74 -12.74
CA LEU A 111 -8.19 -8.58 -13.64
C LEU A 111 -7.24 -7.50 -13.10
N GLY A 112 -7.19 -7.30 -11.79
CA GLY A 112 -6.18 -6.44 -11.17
C GLY A 112 -4.76 -6.93 -11.43
N MET A 113 -4.49 -8.23 -11.23
CA MET A 113 -3.19 -8.83 -11.52
C MET A 113 -2.81 -8.70 -13.01
N LEU A 114 -3.74 -8.98 -13.93
CA LEU A 114 -3.52 -8.83 -15.36
C LEU A 114 -3.21 -7.38 -15.75
N ALA A 115 -3.96 -6.42 -15.23
CA ALA A 115 -3.72 -5.00 -15.49
C ALA A 115 -2.34 -4.55 -14.99
N GLY A 116 -1.94 -4.95 -13.79
CA GLY A 116 -0.60 -4.70 -13.26
C GLY A 116 0.50 -5.38 -14.05
N ALA A 117 0.27 -6.62 -14.50
CA ALA A 117 1.22 -7.37 -15.33
C ALA A 117 1.39 -6.73 -16.73
N ILE A 118 0.30 -6.31 -17.38
CA ILE A 118 0.34 -5.59 -18.66
C ILE A 118 1.11 -4.28 -18.49
N TRP A 119 0.82 -3.53 -17.42
CA TRP A 119 1.52 -2.27 -17.14
C TRP A 119 3.02 -2.46 -16.96
N GLY A 120 3.43 -3.45 -16.18
CA GLY A 120 4.84 -3.81 -16.00
C GLY A 120 5.48 -4.35 -17.28
N GLY A 121 4.71 -5.09 -18.09
CA GLY A 121 5.13 -5.64 -19.37
C GLY A 121 5.52 -4.57 -20.40
N ILE A 122 4.97 -3.35 -20.30
CA ILE A 122 5.36 -2.21 -21.16
C ILE A 122 6.86 -1.94 -21.05
N ALA A 123 7.39 -1.87 -19.80
CA ALA A 123 8.81 -1.62 -19.59
C ALA A 123 9.69 -2.76 -20.16
N GLY A 124 9.28 -4.01 -19.95
CA GLY A 124 9.97 -5.18 -20.49
C GLY A 124 9.97 -5.19 -22.02
N LEU A 125 8.84 -4.87 -22.65
CA LEU A 125 8.70 -4.79 -24.11
C LEU A 125 9.58 -3.68 -24.69
N LEU A 126 9.60 -2.50 -24.07
CA LEU A 126 10.45 -1.39 -24.50
C LEU A 126 11.93 -1.76 -24.40
N LYS A 127 12.35 -2.39 -23.27
CA LYS A 127 13.73 -2.89 -23.15
C LYS A 127 14.08 -3.88 -24.24
N ALA A 128 13.21 -4.87 -24.50
CA ALA A 128 13.47 -5.92 -25.48
C ALA A 128 13.53 -5.41 -26.92
N ARG A 129 12.71 -4.42 -27.28
CA ARG A 129 12.63 -3.93 -28.68
C ARG A 129 13.51 -2.73 -28.98
N THR A 130 13.72 -1.85 -28.01
CA THR A 130 14.42 -0.58 -28.23
C THR A 130 15.72 -0.46 -27.45
N GLY A 131 16.03 -1.42 -26.56
CA GLY A 131 17.18 -1.31 -25.66
C GLY A 131 17.02 -0.22 -24.60
N ALA A 132 15.80 0.30 -24.38
CA ALA A 132 15.55 1.36 -23.42
C ALA A 132 15.97 0.94 -21.99
N HIS A 133 16.50 1.89 -21.24
CA HIS A 133 16.96 1.64 -19.88
C HIS A 133 15.74 1.43 -18.94
N GLU A 134 15.57 0.20 -18.44
CA GLU A 134 14.38 -0.21 -17.70
C GLU A 134 14.12 0.62 -16.45
N VAL A 135 15.17 1.09 -15.76
CA VAL A 135 15.02 1.94 -14.57
C VAL A 135 14.31 3.25 -14.89
N ILE A 136 14.75 3.91 -15.98
CA ILE A 136 14.16 5.18 -16.41
C ILE A 136 12.71 4.96 -16.85
N VAL A 137 12.45 3.94 -17.67
CA VAL A 137 11.12 3.61 -18.16
C VAL A 137 10.16 3.29 -17.02
N THR A 138 10.58 2.48 -16.05
CA THR A 138 9.72 2.09 -14.92
C THR A 138 9.42 3.25 -13.98
N ILE A 139 10.39 4.18 -13.74
CA ILE A 139 10.14 5.41 -13.00
C ILE A 139 9.13 6.29 -13.74
N MET A 140 9.29 6.48 -15.05
CA MET A 140 8.34 7.26 -15.86
C MET A 140 6.94 6.65 -15.83
N LEU A 141 6.83 5.32 -15.94
CA LEU A 141 5.55 4.61 -15.86
C LEU A 141 4.86 4.76 -14.49
N ASN A 142 5.59 4.99 -13.41
CA ASN A 142 4.97 5.32 -12.11
C ASN A 142 4.19 6.65 -12.19
N TYR A 143 4.77 7.67 -12.81
CA TYR A 143 4.11 8.97 -12.99
C TYR A 143 2.95 8.86 -13.98
N VAL A 144 3.16 8.19 -15.11
CA VAL A 144 2.10 7.98 -16.11
C VAL A 144 0.93 7.23 -15.48
N GLY A 145 1.18 6.16 -14.71
CA GLY A 145 0.15 5.41 -13.99
C GLY A 145 -0.61 6.26 -12.97
N PHE A 146 0.11 7.09 -12.20
CA PHE A 146 -0.50 8.01 -11.24
C PHE A 146 -1.42 9.02 -11.94
N TYR A 147 -0.95 9.69 -13.00
CA TYR A 147 -1.76 10.67 -13.71
C TYR A 147 -2.91 10.03 -14.47
N LEU A 148 -2.71 8.85 -15.06
CA LEU A 148 -3.77 8.08 -15.72
C LEU A 148 -4.90 7.74 -14.75
N VAL A 149 -4.59 7.14 -13.61
CA VAL A 149 -5.61 6.78 -12.61
C VAL A 149 -6.26 8.04 -12.03
N SER A 150 -5.49 9.10 -11.78
CA SER A 150 -6.03 10.38 -11.32
C SER A 150 -6.99 11.01 -12.33
N TRP A 151 -6.68 10.91 -13.61
CA TRP A 151 -7.56 11.38 -14.69
C TRP A 151 -8.84 10.53 -14.76
N LEU A 152 -8.71 9.19 -14.70
CA LEU A 152 -9.86 8.28 -14.70
C LEU A 152 -10.81 8.54 -13.52
N LEU A 153 -10.25 8.85 -12.33
CA LEU A 153 -11.04 9.18 -11.13
C LEU A 153 -11.75 10.54 -11.19
N ARG A 154 -11.32 11.42 -12.10
CA ARG A 154 -11.93 12.75 -12.31
C ARG A 154 -12.84 12.80 -13.53
N THR A 155 -12.85 11.74 -14.33
CA THR A 155 -13.65 11.68 -15.55
C THR A 155 -14.99 10.99 -15.26
N PRO A 156 -16.12 11.71 -15.41
CA PRO A 156 -17.45 11.14 -15.23
C PRO A 156 -17.67 9.91 -16.14
N GLY A 157 -18.28 8.88 -15.60
CA GLY A 157 -18.62 7.67 -16.36
C GLY A 157 -17.52 6.62 -16.48
N LEU A 158 -16.28 6.93 -16.01
CA LEU A 158 -15.20 5.93 -15.93
C LEU A 158 -15.05 5.40 -14.50
N LEU A 159 -14.15 5.98 -13.71
CA LEU A 159 -13.93 5.55 -12.32
C LEU A 159 -14.56 6.51 -11.30
N GLN A 160 -15.04 7.67 -11.71
CA GLN A 160 -15.59 8.67 -10.79
C GLN A 160 -16.97 8.27 -10.30
N ALA A 161 -17.19 8.44 -8.99
CA ALA A 161 -18.52 8.26 -8.39
C ALA A 161 -19.52 9.28 -8.95
N PRO A 162 -20.73 8.86 -9.37
CA PRO A 162 -21.75 9.78 -9.86
C PRO A 162 -22.10 10.87 -8.83
N GLY A 163 -22.17 12.12 -9.26
CA GLY A 163 -22.49 13.26 -8.41
C GLY A 163 -21.42 13.70 -7.42
N SER A 164 -20.21 13.12 -7.47
CA SER A 164 -19.08 13.51 -6.61
C SER A 164 -18.13 14.45 -7.35
N SER A 165 -17.77 15.56 -6.72
CA SER A 165 -16.68 16.44 -7.18
C SER A 165 -15.29 15.92 -6.74
N ASN A 166 -15.25 15.01 -5.77
CA ASN A 166 -14.00 14.40 -5.30
C ASN A 166 -13.55 13.26 -6.20
N PRO A 167 -12.23 13.05 -6.40
CA PRO A 167 -11.70 11.96 -7.19
C PRO A 167 -11.77 10.64 -6.39
N LYS A 168 -12.95 10.07 -6.32
CA LYS A 168 -13.23 8.78 -5.66
C LYS A 168 -14.08 7.88 -6.54
N THR A 169 -13.92 6.57 -6.37
CA THR A 169 -14.78 5.57 -7.00
C THR A 169 -16.15 5.50 -6.32
N PRO A 170 -17.18 4.95 -6.98
CA PRO A 170 -18.39 4.51 -6.33
C PRO A 170 -18.09 3.52 -5.19
N ALA A 171 -19.04 3.31 -4.29
CA ALA A 171 -18.92 2.26 -3.27
C ALA A 171 -18.83 0.88 -3.95
N MET A 172 -17.94 0.04 -3.42
CA MET A 172 -17.84 -1.35 -3.87
C MET A 172 -19.11 -2.10 -3.54
N LYS A 173 -19.49 -3.04 -4.40
CA LYS A 173 -20.63 -3.93 -4.12
C LYS A 173 -20.27 -4.86 -2.98
N GLU A 174 -21.25 -5.24 -2.16
CA GLU A 174 -21.04 -6.15 -1.02
C GLU A 174 -20.40 -7.47 -1.43
N THR A 175 -20.71 -7.95 -2.66
CA THR A 175 -20.11 -9.16 -3.23
C THR A 175 -18.62 -9.03 -3.59
N ALA A 176 -18.11 -7.80 -3.65
CA ALA A 176 -16.71 -7.49 -3.94
C ALA A 176 -15.90 -7.14 -2.68
N ILE A 177 -16.51 -7.20 -1.50
CA ILE A 177 -15.86 -6.90 -0.22
C ILE A 177 -15.47 -8.22 0.44
N PHE A 178 -14.25 -8.28 0.99
CA PHE A 178 -13.83 -9.43 1.79
C PHE A 178 -14.69 -9.51 3.06
N PRO A 179 -15.12 -10.70 3.49
CA PRO A 179 -15.86 -10.85 4.72
C PRO A 179 -15.01 -10.39 5.91
N GLU A 180 -15.64 -9.67 6.82
CA GLU A 180 -15.00 -9.34 8.11
C GLU A 180 -14.85 -10.64 8.94
N LEU A 181 -13.65 -10.86 9.46
CA LEU A 181 -13.29 -12.01 10.32
C LEU A 181 -13.48 -11.68 11.79
#